data_7a39c3e3cbeb61edfdb644ad01400045
#
_entry.id   7a39c3e3cbeb61edfdb644ad01400045
#
_cell.length_a   1.000
_cell.length_b   1.000
_cell.length_c   1.000
_cell.angle_alpha   90.00
_cell.angle_beta   90.00
_cell.angle_gamma   90.00
#
_symmetry.space_group_name_H-M   'P 1'
#
loop_
_entity.id
_entity.type
_entity.pdbx_description
1 polymer ?
#
loop_
_entity_poly.entity_id
_entity_poly.type
_entity_poly.pdbx_seq_one_letter_code
_entity_poly.pdbx_strand_id
1 'polypeptide(L)'
;MEILTKLEELILLSVWQLRENAYGTTIYKKISEVTGKKLSLGGVYFPLDRLVKKGYLNSFIGETTEARRGLSKRYYQLSEHGKIALQEIYQVNQIMWNGFSEASLTSSKNK
;
A
#
# COMPACT_ATOMS: atom_id res chain seq x y z
N MET A 1 -10.79 14.68 5.25
CA MET A 1 -10.10 13.49 4.71
C MET A 1 -9.01 13.92 3.74
N GLU A 2 -7.80 13.43 3.92
CA GLU A 2 -6.73 13.69 2.95
C GLU A 2 -6.88 12.72 1.76
N ILE A 3 -6.69 13.23 0.55
CA ILE A 3 -6.72 12.37 -0.64
C ILE A 3 -5.31 11.83 -0.87
N LEU A 4 -5.15 10.54 -0.64
CA LEU A 4 -3.87 9.88 -0.82
C LEU A 4 -3.65 9.53 -2.30
N THR A 5 -2.39 9.48 -2.71
CA THR A 5 -2.07 9.04 -4.05
C THR A 5 -2.41 7.55 -4.20
N LYS A 6 -2.53 7.10 -5.45
CA LYS A 6 -2.78 5.68 -5.71
C LYS A 6 -1.67 4.81 -5.14
N LEU A 7 -0.42 5.25 -5.25
CA LEU A 7 0.71 4.50 -4.70
C LEU A 7 0.63 4.42 -3.18
N GLU A 8 0.28 5.52 -2.52
CA GLU A 8 0.11 5.51 -1.06
C GLU A 8 -1.00 4.55 -0.64
N GLU A 9 -2.13 4.56 -1.36
CA GLU A 9 -3.21 3.61 -1.11
C GLU A 9 -2.72 2.17 -1.27
N LEU A 10 -1.99 1.88 -2.33
CA LEU A 10 -1.46 0.53 -2.58
C LEU A 10 -0.48 0.10 -1.48
N ILE A 11 0.33 1.04 -0.98
CA ILE A 11 1.25 0.75 0.12
C ILE A 11 0.47 0.37 1.38
N LEU A 12 -0.53 1.14 1.74
CA LEU A 12 -1.33 0.84 2.94
C LEU A 12 -2.04 -0.50 2.81
N LEU A 13 -2.59 -0.79 1.64
CA LEU A 13 -3.25 -2.08 1.39
C LEU A 13 -2.26 -3.24 1.42
N SER A 14 -1.05 -3.03 0.91
CA SER A 14 -0.01 -4.06 0.95
C SER A 14 0.38 -4.37 2.39
N VAL A 15 0.55 -3.34 3.21
CA VAL A 15 0.86 -3.52 4.63
C VAL A 15 -0.25 -4.34 5.31
N TRP A 16 -1.50 -4.00 5.01
CA TRP A 16 -2.62 -4.73 5.58
C TRP A 16 -2.62 -6.20 5.16
N GLN A 17 -2.37 -6.49 3.89
CA GLN A 17 -2.38 -7.87 3.39
C GLN A 17 -1.19 -8.69 3.85
N LEU A 18 -0.02 -8.07 3.97
CA LEU A 18 1.20 -8.77 4.35
C LEU A 18 1.30 -9.07 5.84
N ARG A 19 0.48 -8.39 6.65
CA ARG A 19 0.46 -8.63 8.09
C ARG A 19 1.85 -8.46 8.71
N GLU A 20 2.34 -9.44 9.46
CA GLU A 20 3.65 -9.37 10.10
C GLU A 20 4.82 -9.47 9.12
N ASN A 21 4.55 -9.75 7.84
CA ASN A 21 5.59 -9.79 6.81
C ASN A 21 5.70 -8.48 6.02
N ALA A 22 5.19 -7.38 6.56
CA ALA A 22 5.20 -6.11 5.85
C ALA A 22 6.50 -5.35 6.11
N TYR A 23 7.44 -5.44 5.19
CA TYR A 23 8.66 -4.65 5.20
C TYR A 23 8.95 -4.19 3.77
N GLY A 24 9.93 -3.29 3.61
CA GLY A 24 10.13 -2.60 2.33
C GLY A 24 10.14 -3.51 1.12
N THR A 25 10.91 -4.61 1.17
CA THR A 25 11.04 -5.52 0.03
C THR A 25 9.73 -6.25 -0.28
N THR A 26 9.01 -6.74 0.74
CA THR A 26 7.77 -7.46 0.51
C THR A 26 6.68 -6.53 -0.01
N ILE A 27 6.64 -5.29 0.50
CA ILE A 27 5.71 -4.28 0.02
C ILE A 27 6.00 -3.96 -1.44
N TYR A 28 7.28 -3.73 -1.77
CA TYR A 28 7.71 -3.45 -3.14
C TYR A 28 7.29 -4.59 -4.09
N LYS A 29 7.58 -5.84 -3.71
CA LYS A 29 7.23 -6.99 -4.54
C LYS A 29 5.73 -7.11 -4.74
N LYS A 30 4.96 -6.90 -3.68
CA LYS A 30 3.50 -7.00 -3.74
C LYS A 30 2.93 -6.00 -4.76
N ILE A 31 3.36 -4.76 -4.67
CA ILE A 31 2.86 -3.71 -5.56
C ILE A 31 3.29 -3.99 -7.00
N SER A 32 4.55 -4.39 -7.21
CA SER A 32 5.04 -4.70 -8.54
C SER A 32 4.27 -5.86 -9.18
N GLU A 33 3.98 -6.91 -8.42
CA GLU A 33 3.21 -8.05 -8.90
C GLU A 33 1.78 -7.67 -9.25
N VAL A 34 1.12 -6.93 -8.37
CA VAL A 34 -0.28 -6.58 -8.57
C VAL A 34 -0.47 -5.61 -9.74
N THR A 35 0.42 -4.64 -9.87
CA THR A 35 0.30 -3.62 -10.92
C THR A 35 0.96 -4.01 -12.22
N GLY A 36 1.85 -5.00 -12.20
CA GLY A 36 2.66 -5.35 -13.36
C GLY A 36 3.71 -4.29 -13.70
N LYS A 37 3.95 -3.35 -12.79
CA LYS A 37 4.87 -2.25 -13.02
C LYS A 37 6.17 -2.47 -12.28
N LYS A 38 7.28 -2.17 -12.96
CA LYS A 38 8.60 -2.22 -12.35
C LYS A 38 8.88 -0.87 -11.69
N LEU A 39 8.81 -0.84 -10.36
CA LEU A 39 9.04 0.37 -9.59
C LEU A 39 10.50 0.43 -9.16
N SER A 40 10.99 1.64 -8.85
CA SER A 40 12.28 1.78 -8.18
C SER A 40 12.08 1.56 -6.67
N LEU A 41 13.14 1.12 -5.98
CA LEU A 41 13.07 0.96 -4.54
C LEU A 41 12.79 2.29 -3.84
N GLY A 42 13.45 3.36 -4.27
CA GLY A 42 13.20 4.69 -3.73
C GLY A 42 11.77 5.15 -3.94
N GLY A 43 11.17 4.73 -5.05
CA GLY A 43 9.77 5.04 -5.35
C GLY A 43 8.79 4.44 -4.36
N VAL A 44 9.22 3.45 -3.58
CA VAL A 44 8.40 2.85 -2.52
C VAL A 44 8.84 3.35 -1.15
N TYR A 45 10.15 3.44 -0.90
CA TYR A 45 10.65 3.83 0.41
C TYR A 45 10.32 5.27 0.80
N PHE A 46 10.38 6.22 -0.14
CA PHE A 46 10.03 7.60 0.16
C PHE A 46 8.56 7.76 0.58
N PRO A 47 7.60 7.19 -0.16
CA PRO A 47 6.21 7.21 0.31
C PRO A 47 5.99 6.49 1.64
N LEU A 48 6.72 5.39 1.89
CA LEU A 48 6.63 4.70 3.19
C LEU A 48 7.01 5.63 4.32
N ASP A 49 8.13 6.35 4.18
CA ASP A 49 8.57 7.30 5.20
C ASP A 49 7.56 8.42 5.40
N ARG A 50 6.98 8.92 4.31
CA ARG A 50 5.95 9.96 4.42
C ARG A 50 4.73 9.45 5.17
N LEU A 51 4.30 8.23 4.89
CA LEU A 51 3.11 7.65 5.54
C LEU A 51 3.35 7.44 7.03
N VAL A 52 4.57 7.09 7.42
CA VAL A 52 4.93 7.01 8.84
C VAL A 52 4.85 8.39 9.47
N LYS A 53 5.43 9.39 8.83
CA LYS A 53 5.44 10.76 9.37
C LYS A 53 4.05 11.36 9.48
N LYS A 54 3.15 11.00 8.55
CA LYS A 54 1.77 11.46 8.58
C LYS A 54 0.90 10.67 9.55
N GLY A 55 1.44 9.63 10.15
CA GLY A 55 0.72 8.84 11.15
C GLY A 55 -0.17 7.74 10.61
N TYR A 56 -0.08 7.40 9.33
CA TYR A 56 -0.86 6.31 8.75
C TYR A 56 -0.24 4.95 9.01
N LEU A 57 1.08 4.91 9.20
CA LEU A 57 1.82 3.68 9.48
C LEU A 57 2.67 3.86 10.72
N ASN A 58 2.80 2.78 11.48
CA ASN A 58 3.83 2.65 12.51
C ASN A 58 4.96 1.83 11.93
N SER A 59 6.19 2.13 12.33
CA SER A 59 7.33 1.31 11.92
C SER A 59 8.10 0.86 13.16
N PHE A 60 8.71 -0.31 13.06
CA PHE A 60 9.49 -0.86 14.15
C PHE A 60 10.58 -1.75 13.56
N ILE A 61 11.66 -1.90 14.33
CA ILE A 61 12.78 -2.74 13.93
C ILE A 61 12.51 -4.15 14.44
N GLY A 62 12.51 -5.11 13.52
CA GLY A 62 12.34 -6.51 13.88
C GLY A 62 13.62 -7.09 14.46
N GLU A 63 13.52 -8.28 15.01
CA GLU A 63 14.65 -8.97 15.60
C GLU A 63 15.67 -9.34 14.53
N THR A 64 16.97 -9.28 14.90
CA THR A 64 18.03 -9.76 14.05
C THR A 64 18.07 -11.27 14.10
N THR A 65 18.48 -11.88 13.00
CA THR A 65 18.66 -13.33 12.91
C THR A 65 20.04 -13.62 12.32
N GLU A 66 20.53 -14.82 12.56
CA GLU A 66 21.80 -15.27 11.98
C GLU A 66 21.74 -15.27 10.45
N ALA A 67 20.60 -15.67 9.89
CA ALA A 67 20.42 -15.67 8.44
C ALA A 67 20.59 -14.29 7.83
N ARG A 68 20.43 -13.23 8.63
CA ARG A 68 20.59 -11.86 8.19
C ARG A 68 21.92 -11.25 8.62
N ARG A 69 22.79 -12.04 9.21
CA ARG A 69 24.11 -11.61 9.67
C ARG A 69 24.04 -10.41 10.62
N GLY A 70 23.08 -10.45 11.53
CA GLY A 70 22.90 -9.39 12.50
C GLY A 70 22.17 -8.16 11.99
N LEU A 71 21.74 -8.16 10.73
CA LEU A 71 20.95 -7.03 10.19
C LEU A 71 19.49 -7.18 10.59
N SER A 72 18.89 -6.06 10.97
CA SER A 72 17.46 -6.03 11.31
C SER A 72 16.67 -5.45 10.15
N LYS A 73 15.40 -5.82 10.08
CA LYS A 73 14.46 -5.27 9.11
C LYS A 73 13.57 -4.26 9.79
N ARG A 74 13.22 -3.22 9.03
CA ARG A 74 12.19 -2.30 9.46
C ARG A 74 10.85 -2.82 8.95
N TYR A 75 9.95 -3.08 9.88
CA TYR A 75 8.60 -3.54 9.60
C TYR A 75 7.61 -2.40 9.71
N TYR A 76 6.48 -2.54 9.04
CA TYR A 76 5.43 -1.54 9.03
C TYR A 76 4.10 -2.17 9.42
N GLN A 77 3.25 -1.36 9.99
CA GLN A 77 1.95 -1.80 10.48
C GLN A 77 0.99 -0.63 10.38
N LEU A 78 -0.26 -0.90 10.04
CA LEU A 78 -1.26 0.15 9.98
C LEU A 78 -1.51 0.70 11.38
N SER A 79 -1.50 2.04 11.50
CA SER A 79 -1.99 2.71 12.69
C SER A 79 -3.51 2.73 12.66
N GLU A 80 -4.13 3.16 13.76
CA GLU A 80 -5.58 3.38 13.75
C GLU A 80 -5.96 4.42 12.69
N HIS A 81 -5.18 5.48 12.56
CA HIS A 81 -5.39 6.48 11.53
C HIS A 81 -5.31 5.89 10.12
N GLY A 82 -4.36 4.96 9.90
CA GLY A 82 -4.22 4.27 8.62
C GLY A 82 -5.41 3.37 8.32
N LYS A 83 -5.94 2.68 9.32
CA LYS A 83 -7.14 1.85 9.15
C LYS A 83 -8.35 2.69 8.78
N ILE A 84 -8.52 3.83 9.45
CA ILE A 84 -9.61 4.76 9.16
C ILE A 84 -9.47 5.30 7.73
N ALA A 85 -8.25 5.66 7.34
CA ALA A 85 -8.00 6.16 5.99
C ALA A 85 -8.39 5.12 4.93
N LEU A 86 -8.01 3.85 5.13
CA LEU A 86 -8.38 2.79 4.19
C LEU A 86 -9.88 2.57 4.14
N GLN A 87 -10.56 2.69 5.27
CA GLN A 87 -12.02 2.55 5.31
C GLN A 87 -12.69 3.67 4.49
N GLU A 88 -12.21 4.90 4.64
CA GLU A 88 -12.72 6.03 3.87
C GLU A 88 -12.43 5.86 2.37
N ILE A 89 -11.24 5.41 2.02
CA ILE A 89 -10.86 5.15 0.64
C ILE A 89 -11.77 4.10 0.03
N TYR A 90 -12.03 3.03 0.76
CA TYR A 90 -12.92 1.96 0.30
C TYR A 90 -14.31 2.50 -0.01
N GLN A 91 -14.86 3.31 0.89
CA GLN A 91 -16.19 3.90 0.69
C GLN A 91 -16.24 4.81 -0.51
N VAL A 92 -15.24 5.66 -0.67
CA VAL A 92 -15.15 6.56 -1.83
C VAL A 92 -15.03 5.75 -3.12
N ASN A 93 -14.20 4.72 -3.12
CA ASN A 93 -14.03 3.87 -4.30
C ASN A 93 -15.32 3.17 -4.67
N GLN A 94 -16.09 2.70 -3.71
CA GLN A 94 -17.38 2.07 -3.99
C GLN A 94 -18.35 3.03 -4.66
N ILE A 95 -18.40 4.27 -4.19
CA ILE A 95 -19.25 5.28 -4.79
C ILE A 95 -18.80 5.58 -6.23
N MET A 96 -17.49 5.77 -6.41
CA MET A 96 -16.96 6.14 -7.72
C MET A 96 -17.06 5.03 -8.74
N TRP A 97 -16.92 3.76 -8.29
CA TRP A 97 -17.02 2.61 -9.19
C TRP A 97 -18.45 2.14 -9.40
N ASN A 98 -19.43 2.77 -8.75
CA ASN A 98 -20.81 2.33 -8.79
C ASN A 98 -21.31 2.29 -10.24
N GLY A 99 -21.83 1.13 -10.65
CA GLY A 99 -22.33 0.92 -12.00
C GLY A 99 -21.28 0.66 -13.06
N PHE A 100 -19.99 0.74 -12.72
CA PHE A 100 -18.92 0.46 -13.65
C PHE A 100 -18.74 -1.06 -13.83
N SER A 101 -18.56 -1.47 -15.09
CA SER A 101 -18.29 -2.88 -15.42
C SER A 101 -17.54 -2.92 -16.76
N GLU A 102 -17.07 -4.11 -17.14
CA GLU A 102 -16.45 -4.30 -18.46
C GLU A 102 -17.44 -3.98 -19.59
N ALA A 103 -18.71 -4.27 -19.38
CA ALA A 103 -19.75 -3.93 -20.34
C ALA A 103 -19.82 -2.43 -20.59
N SER A 104 -19.58 -1.62 -19.55
CA SER A 104 -19.54 -0.17 -19.68
C SER A 104 -18.45 0.29 -20.63
N LEU A 105 -17.28 -0.31 -20.56
CA LEU A 105 -16.17 -0.02 -21.48
C LEU A 105 -16.50 -0.43 -22.90
N THR A 106 -17.11 -1.58 -23.09
CA THR A 106 -17.52 -2.06 -24.41
C THR A 106 -18.53 -1.11 -25.04
N SER A 107 -19.52 -0.68 -24.26
CA SER A 107 -20.52 0.28 -24.74
C SER A 107 -19.89 1.60 -25.17
N SER A 108 -18.91 2.09 -24.41
CA SER A 108 -18.19 3.32 -24.77
C SER A 108 -17.48 3.21 -26.09
N LYS A 109 -16.91 2.05 -26.40
CA LYS A 109 -16.19 1.84 -27.65
C LYS A 109 -17.10 1.82 -28.86
N ASN A 110 -18.36 1.54 -28.70
CA ASN A 110 -19.33 1.41 -29.78
C ASN A 110 -19.97 2.73 -30.18
N LYS A 111 -19.55 3.82 -29.58
CA LYS A 111 -20.09 5.14 -29.92
C LYS A 111 -19.32 5.85 -31.00
#